data_5861497e89e199e54388765832e87511
#
_entry.id   5861497e89e199e54388765832e87511
#
_cell.length_a   1.000
_cell.length_b   1.000
_cell.length_c   1.000
_cell.angle_alpha   90.00
_cell.angle_beta   90.00
_cell.angle_gamma   90.00
#
_symmetry.space_group_name_H-M   'P 1'
#
loop_
_entity.id
_entity.type
_entity.pdbx_description
1 polymer ?
#
loop_
_entity_poly.entity_id
_entity_poly.type
_entity_poly.pdbx_seq_one_letter_code
_entity_poly.pdbx_strand_id
1 'polypeptide(L)'
;MMRKLLFSALLALATASTVHAGGLMTNTNYHIAFDRMFARAATTEIDAAYSNPAGLAWGHEGWQLSLNFQKPWQNRDIDCSVPGFLGSNFDKKYNGVASAPIVPALFAAYKKQNWAFSAMIGIVGSGGFVKYDEGIPMFEVPIRAMLAQAGMMPDKYNYSANMKGKQYIYGAQFNITRKINDNFSAAIGIRANYYDGYNRGFVNANMTAVPNNIDLIDLQLDCIQRGWGFAPIVSFDYHNDNLTVSARYEFRTKIATENDTRTLSARIKNTDPQTAAQVPYIEGATALQQFGDKVAAYQDGAETRYDMPSLLAVAVGYDFTPQLRAALEYHFYDDKHAKMAGDRQKTLEHGTNEFLAGIEYDINKKFTISCGGQRTDYGLSDEYQQNTSFACDSWSLGLGGAWNINEKARLNVSYFCSLYSDYTKTQANYQGTPYTGTEIYSRTNHVIGVGIDYKF
;
A
#
# COMPACT_ATOMS: atom_id res chain seq x y z
N MET A 1 35.97 -13.39 -5.68
CA MET A 1 35.44 -12.09 -5.18
C MET A 1 34.31 -11.59 -6.07
N MET A 2 34.43 -11.62 -7.40
CA MET A 2 33.40 -11.29 -8.39
C MET A 2 32.05 -12.06 -8.20
N ARG A 3 32.10 -13.37 -7.88
CA ARG A 3 30.91 -14.17 -7.54
C ARG A 3 30.08 -13.63 -6.35
N LYS A 4 30.73 -13.08 -5.32
CA LYS A 4 30.03 -12.54 -4.14
C LYS A 4 29.37 -11.19 -4.38
N LEU A 5 29.89 -10.37 -5.31
CA LEU A 5 29.32 -9.06 -5.66
C LEU A 5 28.27 -9.16 -6.77
N LEU A 6 28.43 -10.06 -7.74
CA LEU A 6 27.32 -10.52 -8.58
C LEU A 6 26.14 -10.98 -7.70
N PHE A 7 26.44 -11.77 -6.66
CA PHE A 7 25.44 -12.22 -5.70
C PHE A 7 24.70 -11.07 -5.00
N SER A 8 25.37 -9.95 -4.75
CA SER A 8 24.81 -8.82 -4.01
C SER A 8 24.05 -7.84 -4.90
N ALA A 9 24.52 -7.56 -6.10
CA ALA A 9 23.84 -6.70 -7.07
C ALA A 9 22.51 -7.30 -7.52
N LEU A 10 22.49 -8.60 -7.58
CA LEU A 10 21.36 -9.40 -8.05
C LEU A 10 20.47 -9.85 -6.89
N LEU A 11 20.97 -9.76 -5.66
CA LEU A 11 20.19 -9.79 -4.43
C LEU A 11 19.12 -8.69 -4.44
N ALA A 12 19.40 -7.56 -5.07
CA ALA A 12 18.51 -6.43 -5.22
C ALA A 12 17.34 -6.69 -6.21
N LEU A 13 17.55 -7.38 -7.33
CA LEU A 13 16.47 -7.70 -8.27
C LEU A 13 15.45 -8.68 -7.68
N ALA A 14 15.93 -9.61 -6.87
CA ALA A 14 15.10 -10.64 -6.29
C ALA A 14 14.36 -10.22 -5.02
N THR A 15 14.76 -9.12 -4.36
CA THR A 15 13.96 -8.47 -3.31
C THR A 15 12.98 -7.44 -3.87
N ALA A 16 12.79 -7.36 -5.19
CA ALA A 16 11.66 -6.67 -5.79
C ALA A 16 10.35 -7.33 -5.37
N SER A 17 10.24 -7.64 -4.08
CA SER A 17 8.99 -7.92 -3.43
C SER A 17 8.10 -6.73 -3.68
N THR A 18 6.96 -6.96 -4.22
CA THR A 18 5.82 -6.11 -4.50
C THR A 18 5.89 -4.74 -3.83
N VAL A 19 5.63 -3.71 -4.60
CA VAL A 19 5.50 -2.33 -4.13
C VAL A 19 4.44 -2.28 -3.03
N HIS A 20 4.83 -2.46 -1.78
CA HIS A 20 3.98 -2.28 -0.63
C HIS A 20 4.07 -0.80 -0.23
N ALA A 21 3.00 -0.08 -0.37
CA ALA A 21 2.81 1.12 0.42
C ALA A 21 2.65 0.67 1.86
N GLY A 22 3.37 1.28 2.78
CA GLY A 22 3.28 0.94 4.19
C GLY A 22 1.84 0.86 4.65
N GLY A 23 1.51 -0.20 5.38
CA GLY A 23 0.16 -0.52 5.82
C GLY A 23 -0.82 -0.72 4.65
N LEU A 24 -1.11 -1.97 4.27
CA LEU A 24 -2.04 -2.27 3.18
C LEU A 24 -3.44 -1.68 3.38
N MET A 25 -3.83 -1.42 4.62
CA MET A 25 -5.18 -1.04 5.01
C MET A 25 -5.28 0.37 5.60
N THR A 26 -4.19 1.02 5.93
CA THR A 26 -4.21 2.37 6.53
C THR A 26 -4.75 3.41 5.55
N ASN A 27 -5.50 4.38 6.03
CA ASN A 27 -6.21 5.41 5.23
C ASN A 27 -7.16 4.82 4.18
N THR A 28 -7.84 3.74 4.49
CA THR A 28 -8.58 2.92 3.52
C THR A 28 -10.09 2.88 3.73
N ASN A 29 -10.70 3.86 4.34
CA ASN A 29 -12.15 3.98 4.24
C ASN A 29 -12.48 4.67 2.92
N TYR A 30 -13.35 4.06 2.12
CA TYR A 30 -13.64 4.49 0.75
C TYR A 30 -14.94 5.30 0.65
N HIS A 31 -15.51 5.68 1.77
CA HIS A 31 -16.62 6.60 1.83
C HIS A 31 -16.11 8.04 2.04
N ILE A 32 -16.68 8.99 1.34
CA ILE A 32 -16.20 10.39 1.39
C ILE A 32 -16.39 11.05 2.76
N ALA A 33 -17.33 10.55 3.57
CA ALA A 33 -17.46 11.01 4.95
C ALA A 33 -16.22 10.72 5.80
N PHE A 34 -15.49 9.60 5.53
CA PHE A 34 -14.21 9.34 6.18
C PHE A 34 -13.16 10.36 5.75
N ASP A 35 -12.98 10.59 4.47
CA ASP A 35 -11.94 11.50 3.96
C ASP A 35 -12.04 12.91 4.54
N ARG A 36 -13.26 13.35 4.90
CA ARG A 36 -13.50 14.68 5.45
C ARG A 36 -13.51 14.74 6.99
N MET A 37 -13.60 13.59 7.70
CA MET A 37 -13.72 13.54 9.15
C MET A 37 -12.75 12.55 9.83
N PHE A 38 -12.29 11.50 9.13
CA PHE A 38 -11.47 10.37 9.56
C PHE A 38 -12.12 9.43 10.58
N ALA A 39 -12.53 9.88 11.76
CA ALA A 39 -13.11 9.01 12.80
C ALA A 39 -14.57 8.67 12.47
N ARG A 40 -14.81 7.47 11.94
CA ARG A 40 -16.15 7.03 11.44
C ARG A 40 -16.64 5.67 11.98
N ALA A 41 -15.91 5.01 12.90
CA ALA A 41 -16.38 3.73 13.42
C ALA A 41 -17.59 3.89 14.37
N ALA A 42 -17.80 5.08 14.96
CA ALA A 42 -18.99 5.39 15.75
C ALA A 42 -20.15 5.98 14.93
N THR A 43 -20.15 5.79 13.59
CA THR A 43 -21.22 6.30 12.73
C THR A 43 -22.44 5.36 12.69
N THR A 44 -23.60 5.94 12.47
CA THR A 44 -24.86 5.22 12.18
C THR A 44 -25.31 5.38 10.73
N GLU A 45 -24.50 6.08 9.92
CA GLU A 45 -24.76 6.30 8.50
C GLU A 45 -24.33 5.08 7.65
N ILE A 46 -24.53 5.14 6.34
CA ILE A 46 -24.30 4.01 5.43
C ILE A 46 -22.85 3.51 5.41
N ASP A 47 -21.88 4.38 5.68
CA ASP A 47 -20.47 4.02 5.74
C ASP A 47 -20.11 3.12 6.94
N ALA A 48 -21.02 2.97 7.92
CA ALA A 48 -20.94 1.94 8.94
C ALA A 48 -20.86 0.53 8.34
N ALA A 49 -21.40 0.30 7.14
CA ALA A 49 -21.28 -0.98 6.44
C ALA A 49 -19.82 -1.46 6.31
N TYR A 50 -18.86 -0.55 6.25
CA TYR A 50 -17.42 -0.84 6.28
C TYR A 50 -16.80 -0.57 7.64
N SER A 51 -17.03 0.62 8.23
CA SER A 51 -16.32 1.09 9.43
C SER A 51 -16.71 0.31 10.68
N ASN A 52 -18.02 0.10 10.92
CA ASN A 52 -18.57 -0.67 12.04
C ASN A 52 -20.02 -1.08 11.75
N PRO A 53 -20.24 -2.27 11.17
CA PRO A 53 -21.58 -2.68 10.73
C PRO A 53 -22.65 -2.67 11.84
N ALA A 54 -22.27 -2.81 13.12
CA ALA A 54 -23.21 -2.76 14.24
C ALA A 54 -23.91 -1.39 14.35
N GLY A 55 -23.25 -0.29 13.93
CA GLY A 55 -23.85 1.06 13.94
C GLY A 55 -25.09 1.20 13.06
N LEU A 56 -25.26 0.34 12.02
CA LEU A 56 -26.44 0.36 11.16
C LEU A 56 -27.73 0.00 11.88
N ALA A 57 -27.68 -0.59 13.09
CA ALA A 57 -28.85 -0.84 13.91
C ALA A 57 -29.61 0.45 14.26
N TRP A 58 -28.91 1.59 14.30
CA TRP A 58 -29.44 2.90 14.63
C TRP A 58 -29.69 3.77 13.40
N GLY A 59 -29.28 3.30 12.23
CA GLY A 59 -29.38 4.00 10.95
C GLY A 59 -30.81 4.11 10.41
N HIS A 60 -30.90 4.64 9.20
CA HIS A 60 -32.16 4.85 8.48
C HIS A 60 -32.92 3.55 8.18
N GLU A 61 -34.24 3.53 8.42
CA GLU A 61 -35.14 2.45 7.99
C GLU A 61 -35.29 2.43 6.46
N GLY A 62 -35.30 1.22 5.89
CA GLY A 62 -35.42 1.02 4.43
C GLY A 62 -34.09 0.85 3.73
N TRP A 63 -34.10 1.05 2.44
CA TRP A 63 -32.91 0.93 1.58
C TRP A 63 -32.07 2.19 1.58
N GLN A 64 -30.76 2.00 1.58
CA GLN A 64 -29.77 3.03 1.38
C GLN A 64 -28.72 2.55 0.37
N LEU A 65 -28.26 3.43 -0.50
CA LEU A 65 -27.16 3.22 -1.45
C LEU A 65 -26.19 4.39 -1.36
N SER A 66 -24.91 4.11 -1.52
CA SER A 66 -23.89 5.15 -1.64
C SER A 66 -22.88 4.78 -2.71
N LEU A 67 -22.54 5.74 -3.56
CA LEU A 67 -21.54 5.63 -4.60
C LEU A 67 -20.47 6.70 -4.39
N ASN A 68 -19.23 6.27 -4.27
CA ASN A 68 -18.09 7.11 -3.91
C ASN A 68 -16.98 6.98 -4.93
N PHE A 69 -16.29 8.08 -5.19
CA PHE A 69 -15.14 8.16 -6.07
C PHE A 69 -14.04 9.00 -5.41
N GLN A 70 -12.84 8.44 -5.35
CA GLN A 70 -11.65 9.12 -4.86
C GLN A 70 -10.61 9.22 -5.97
N LYS A 71 -9.89 10.34 -6.03
CA LYS A 71 -8.74 10.54 -6.90
C LYS A 71 -7.51 10.77 -6.03
N PRO A 72 -6.68 9.72 -5.79
CA PRO A 72 -5.40 9.85 -5.11
C PRO A 72 -4.29 10.20 -6.10
N TRP A 73 -3.28 10.94 -5.60
CA TRP A 73 -1.96 11.08 -6.22
C TRP A 73 -0.88 11.16 -5.14
N GLN A 74 0.22 10.47 -5.38
CA GLN A 74 1.30 10.31 -4.43
C GLN A 74 2.65 10.39 -5.13
N ASN A 75 3.64 10.97 -4.47
CA ASN A 75 5.04 10.79 -4.79
C ASN A 75 5.69 9.84 -3.77
N ARG A 76 6.66 9.08 -4.24
CA ARG A 76 7.44 8.13 -3.45
C ARG A 76 8.89 8.22 -3.88
N ASP A 77 9.62 9.13 -3.27
CA ASP A 77 10.97 9.44 -3.68
C ASP A 77 11.99 8.72 -2.81
N ILE A 78 13.14 8.40 -3.40
CA ILE A 78 14.28 7.81 -2.73
C ILE A 78 15.49 8.66 -3.07
N ASP A 79 16.03 9.37 -2.08
CA ASP A 79 17.31 10.06 -2.20
C ASP A 79 18.41 9.10 -1.73
N CYS A 80 19.33 8.74 -2.62
CA CYS A 80 20.42 7.81 -2.36
C CYS A 80 21.77 8.51 -2.42
N SER A 81 22.56 8.33 -1.36
CA SER A 81 23.94 8.85 -1.28
C SER A 81 24.91 7.74 -0.91
N VAL A 82 25.96 7.57 -1.72
CA VAL A 82 27.05 6.61 -1.48
C VAL A 82 28.39 7.36 -1.63
N PRO A 83 28.93 7.92 -0.53
CA PRO A 83 30.17 8.66 -0.56
C PRO A 83 31.37 7.79 -0.99
N GLY A 84 32.27 8.35 -1.81
CA GLY A 84 33.46 7.67 -2.29
C GLY A 84 33.21 6.53 -3.27
N PHE A 85 32.00 6.37 -3.79
CA PHE A 85 31.64 5.33 -4.74
C PHE A 85 32.46 5.45 -6.03
N LEU A 86 33.23 4.38 -6.35
CA LEU A 86 34.11 4.32 -7.51
C LEU A 86 35.09 5.52 -7.64
N GLY A 87 35.51 6.10 -6.51
CA GLY A 87 36.40 7.24 -6.47
C GLY A 87 35.74 8.62 -6.53
N SER A 88 34.43 8.69 -6.53
CA SER A 88 33.60 9.91 -6.47
C SER A 88 32.44 9.73 -5.51
N ASN A 89 31.55 10.73 -5.38
CA ASN A 89 30.30 10.54 -4.67
C ASN A 89 29.21 10.11 -5.68
N PHE A 90 28.35 9.19 -5.23
CA PHE A 90 27.12 8.86 -5.94
C PHE A 90 25.96 9.44 -5.15
N ASP A 91 25.40 10.52 -5.66
CA ASP A 91 24.23 11.19 -5.10
C ASP A 91 23.14 11.26 -6.17
N LYS A 92 22.03 10.58 -5.95
CA LYS A 92 20.93 10.53 -6.93
C LYS A 92 19.58 10.43 -6.27
N LYS A 93 18.63 11.24 -6.76
CA LYS A 93 17.22 11.15 -6.42
C LYS A 93 16.46 10.30 -7.45
N TYR A 94 15.69 9.34 -6.96
CA TYR A 94 14.78 8.50 -7.75
C TYR A 94 13.36 8.91 -7.47
N ASN A 95 12.68 9.44 -8.48
CA ASN A 95 11.32 9.91 -8.34
C ASN A 95 10.34 8.77 -8.65
N GLY A 96 9.56 8.40 -7.66
CA GLY A 96 8.49 7.44 -7.78
C GLY A 96 7.13 8.13 -7.85
N VAL A 97 6.37 7.87 -8.89
CA VAL A 97 5.01 8.38 -9.03
C VAL A 97 4.03 7.24 -8.80
N ALA A 98 3.14 7.43 -7.81
CA ALA A 98 2.04 6.51 -7.56
C ALA A 98 0.71 7.23 -7.74
N SER A 99 -0.16 6.67 -8.58
CA SER A 99 -1.48 7.23 -8.84
C SER A 99 -2.49 6.15 -9.19
N ALA A 100 -3.75 6.41 -8.88
CA ALA A 100 -4.87 5.68 -9.44
C ALA A 100 -5.75 6.67 -10.22
N PRO A 101 -6.32 6.28 -11.38
CA PRO A 101 -7.17 7.19 -12.14
C PRO A 101 -8.40 7.59 -11.33
N ILE A 102 -9.12 6.63 -10.79
CA ILE A 102 -10.26 6.81 -9.89
C ILE A 102 -10.36 5.55 -9.03
N VAL A 103 -10.68 5.70 -7.75
CA VAL A 103 -10.96 4.61 -6.81
C VAL A 103 -12.44 4.64 -6.48
N PRO A 104 -13.25 3.72 -7.06
CA PRO A 104 -14.68 3.64 -6.78
C PRO A 104 -14.96 2.79 -5.54
N ALA A 105 -16.04 3.14 -4.82
CA ALA A 105 -16.62 2.28 -3.79
C ALA A 105 -18.15 2.37 -3.79
N LEU A 106 -18.80 1.24 -3.60
CA LEU A 106 -20.25 1.11 -3.52
C LEU A 106 -20.64 0.55 -2.15
N PHE A 107 -21.63 1.18 -1.53
CA PHE A 107 -22.23 0.72 -0.28
C PHE A 107 -23.73 0.52 -0.49
N ALA A 108 -24.26 -0.50 0.15
CA ALA A 108 -25.69 -0.77 0.20
C ALA A 108 -26.06 -1.20 1.62
N ALA A 109 -27.20 -0.73 2.11
CA ALA A 109 -27.75 -1.17 3.38
C ALA A 109 -29.28 -1.26 3.29
N TYR A 110 -29.83 -2.22 4.00
CA TYR A 110 -31.25 -2.36 4.21
C TYR A 110 -31.53 -2.62 5.68
N LYS A 111 -32.30 -1.74 6.31
CA LYS A 111 -32.70 -1.87 7.71
C LYS A 111 -34.21 -2.05 7.81
N LYS A 112 -34.60 -3.00 8.64
CA LYS A 112 -36.01 -3.21 9.00
C LYS A 112 -36.10 -3.63 10.47
N GLN A 113 -36.72 -2.78 11.27
CA GLN A 113 -36.87 -3.01 12.71
C GLN A 113 -35.49 -3.26 13.39
N ASN A 114 -35.31 -4.43 13.99
CA ASN A 114 -34.09 -4.78 14.73
C ASN A 114 -33.00 -5.40 13.86
N TRP A 115 -33.19 -5.50 12.55
CA TRP A 115 -32.21 -6.11 11.64
C TRP A 115 -31.73 -5.12 10.60
N ALA A 116 -30.42 -5.16 10.30
CA ALA A 116 -29.87 -4.52 9.13
C ALA A 116 -28.96 -5.49 8.37
N PHE A 117 -28.99 -5.38 7.06
CA PHE A 117 -28.12 -6.10 6.12
C PHE A 117 -27.36 -5.08 5.33
N SER A 118 -26.06 -5.28 5.18
CA SER A 118 -25.25 -4.33 4.42
C SER A 118 -24.20 -5.02 3.57
N ALA A 119 -23.81 -4.34 2.51
CA ALA A 119 -22.74 -4.75 1.63
C ALA A 119 -21.87 -3.56 1.25
N MET A 120 -20.58 -3.83 0.98
CA MET A 120 -19.63 -2.87 0.46
C MET A 120 -18.76 -3.55 -0.58
N ILE A 121 -18.49 -2.87 -1.70
CA ILE A 121 -17.54 -3.30 -2.73
C ILE A 121 -16.59 -2.15 -3.01
N GLY A 122 -15.28 -2.44 -2.99
CA GLY A 122 -14.25 -1.43 -3.25
C GLY A 122 -12.84 -2.02 -3.23
N ILE A 123 -11.84 -1.13 -3.29
CA ILE A 123 -10.42 -1.52 -3.19
C ILE A 123 -10.03 -1.42 -1.71
N VAL A 124 -10.06 -2.53 -0.98
CA VAL A 124 -9.89 -2.56 0.49
C VAL A 124 -8.44 -2.64 0.96
N GLY A 125 -7.51 -2.72 0.04
CA GLY A 125 -6.08 -2.63 0.31
C GLY A 125 -5.34 -2.27 -0.96
N SER A 126 -4.35 -1.38 -0.86
CA SER A 126 -3.64 -0.95 -2.05
C SER A 126 -2.28 -0.34 -1.76
N GLY A 127 -1.26 -0.83 -2.45
CA GLY A 127 -0.01 -0.12 -2.70
C GLY A 127 -0.12 0.86 -3.87
N GLY A 128 -1.22 0.83 -4.61
CA GLY A 128 -1.41 1.58 -5.83
C GLY A 128 -0.62 1.02 -7.01
N PHE A 129 -0.47 1.85 -8.02
CA PHE A 129 0.50 1.69 -9.10
C PHE A 129 1.64 2.65 -8.83
N VAL A 130 2.87 2.14 -8.82
CA VAL A 130 4.07 2.99 -8.73
C VAL A 130 4.98 2.74 -9.92
N LYS A 131 5.64 3.82 -10.37
CA LYS A 131 6.56 3.80 -11.47
C LYS A 131 7.81 4.61 -11.10
N TYR A 132 8.98 3.99 -11.33
CA TYR A 132 10.28 4.63 -11.31
C TYR A 132 10.88 4.54 -12.71
N ASP A 133 10.94 5.65 -13.44
CA ASP A 133 11.38 5.66 -14.84
C ASP A 133 12.88 5.48 -15.01
N GLU A 134 13.65 5.75 -13.96
CA GLU A 134 15.11 5.61 -13.95
C GLU A 134 15.57 4.41 -13.11
N GLY A 135 14.67 3.48 -12.78
CA GLY A 135 14.95 2.39 -11.85
C GLY A 135 15.00 2.84 -10.40
N ILE A 136 15.71 2.12 -9.55
CA ILE A 136 15.86 2.37 -8.12
C ILE A 136 17.31 2.08 -7.68
N PRO A 137 17.78 2.67 -6.56
CA PRO A 137 19.18 2.60 -6.18
C PRO A 137 19.67 1.17 -5.90
N MET A 138 18.80 0.29 -5.36
CA MET A 138 19.17 -1.11 -5.11
C MET A 138 19.54 -1.90 -6.38
N PHE A 139 19.22 -1.42 -7.56
CA PHE A 139 19.68 -1.97 -8.84
C PHE A 139 20.90 -1.24 -9.36
N GLU A 140 20.86 0.08 -9.38
CA GLU A 140 21.89 0.87 -10.06
C GLU A 140 23.25 0.76 -9.38
N VAL A 141 23.32 0.96 -8.06
CA VAL A 141 24.59 1.00 -7.33
C VAL A 141 25.35 -0.33 -7.39
N PRO A 142 24.74 -1.51 -7.10
CA PRO A 142 25.47 -2.76 -7.19
C PRO A 142 25.84 -3.14 -8.62
N ILE A 143 25.03 -2.82 -9.63
CA ILE A 143 25.37 -3.08 -11.03
C ILE A 143 26.57 -2.24 -11.48
N ARG A 144 26.60 -0.95 -11.13
CA ARG A 144 27.76 -0.09 -11.41
C ARG A 144 29.03 -0.59 -10.72
N ALA A 145 28.92 -1.03 -9.46
CA ALA A 145 30.04 -1.61 -8.74
C ALA A 145 30.56 -2.89 -9.39
N MET A 146 29.67 -3.75 -9.86
CA MET A 146 30.00 -4.98 -10.57
C MET A 146 30.71 -4.70 -11.91
N LEU A 147 30.18 -3.78 -12.70
CA LEU A 147 30.78 -3.39 -13.99
C LEU A 147 32.16 -2.78 -13.81
N ALA A 148 32.34 -1.94 -12.78
CA ALA A 148 33.66 -1.35 -12.47
C ALA A 148 34.70 -2.41 -12.09
N GLN A 149 34.32 -3.49 -11.38
CA GLN A 149 35.21 -4.62 -11.10
C GLN A 149 35.62 -5.40 -12.35
N ALA A 150 34.74 -5.42 -13.36
CA ALA A 150 35.05 -5.96 -14.68
C ALA A 150 35.86 -4.98 -15.57
N GLY A 151 36.33 -3.85 -15.01
CA GLY A 151 37.09 -2.82 -15.74
C GLY A 151 36.21 -1.85 -16.54
N MET A 152 34.88 -1.92 -16.38
CA MET A 152 33.91 -1.06 -17.06
C MET A 152 33.51 0.08 -16.14
N MET A 153 34.15 1.25 -16.30
CA MET A 153 33.83 2.47 -15.56
C MET A 153 32.57 3.14 -16.14
N PRO A 154 31.84 3.97 -15.35
CA PRO A 154 30.55 4.57 -15.77
C PRO A 154 30.57 5.39 -17.07
N ASP A 155 31.72 5.90 -17.49
CA ASP A 155 31.92 6.63 -18.75
C ASP A 155 31.94 5.73 -19.99
N LYS A 156 32.08 4.42 -19.83
CA LYS A 156 32.19 3.43 -20.92
C LYS A 156 30.86 2.77 -21.30
N TYR A 157 29.79 3.00 -20.57
CA TYR A 157 28.48 2.39 -20.85
C TYR A 157 27.32 3.33 -20.51
N ASN A 158 26.21 3.13 -21.19
CA ASN A 158 24.93 3.72 -20.83
C ASN A 158 24.18 2.76 -19.91
N TYR A 159 23.68 3.27 -18.79
CA TYR A 159 22.79 2.54 -17.89
C TYR A 159 21.36 3.03 -18.06
N SER A 160 20.43 2.11 -18.21
CA SER A 160 19.00 2.40 -18.21
C SER A 160 18.24 1.34 -17.40
N ALA A 161 17.27 1.77 -16.65
CA ALA A 161 16.42 0.89 -15.86
C ALA A 161 15.03 1.50 -15.74
N ASN A 162 14.05 0.64 -15.54
CA ASN A 162 12.68 1.04 -15.25
C ASN A 162 12.09 0.03 -14.29
N MET A 163 11.28 0.51 -13.35
CA MET A 163 10.52 -0.37 -12.48
C MET A 163 9.08 0.09 -12.36
N LYS A 164 8.15 -0.85 -12.44
CA LYS A 164 6.71 -0.66 -12.26
C LYS A 164 6.16 -1.74 -11.37
N GLY A 165 5.38 -1.35 -10.38
CA GLY A 165 4.65 -2.27 -9.53
C GLY A 165 3.19 -1.85 -9.41
N LYS A 166 2.30 -2.83 -9.30
CA LYS A 166 0.88 -2.63 -9.02
C LYS A 166 0.47 -3.58 -7.92
N GLN A 167 -0.34 -3.06 -7.00
CA GLN A 167 -0.95 -3.88 -5.96
C GLN A 167 -2.33 -3.31 -5.62
N TYR A 168 -3.36 -4.10 -5.90
CA TYR A 168 -4.73 -3.83 -5.49
C TYR A 168 -5.31 -5.06 -4.79
N ILE A 169 -6.07 -4.82 -3.73
CA ILE A 169 -6.91 -5.83 -3.10
C ILE A 169 -8.35 -5.35 -3.21
N TYR A 170 -9.11 -6.00 -4.07
CA TYR A 170 -10.54 -5.77 -4.22
C TYR A 170 -11.27 -6.52 -3.13
N GLY A 171 -12.18 -5.85 -2.43
CA GLY A 171 -12.99 -6.43 -1.36
C GLY A 171 -14.47 -6.38 -1.67
N ALA A 172 -15.17 -7.47 -1.36
CA ALA A 172 -16.62 -7.52 -1.32
C ALA A 172 -17.03 -7.98 0.08
N GLN A 173 -17.61 -7.09 0.87
CA GLN A 173 -18.02 -7.31 2.26
C GLN A 173 -19.53 -7.44 2.34
N PHE A 174 -20.00 -8.36 3.16
CA PHE A 174 -21.41 -8.52 3.52
C PHE A 174 -21.54 -8.66 5.04
N ASN A 175 -22.54 -8.00 5.63
CA ASN A 175 -22.77 -8.03 7.07
C ASN A 175 -24.25 -8.21 7.41
N ILE A 176 -24.48 -8.82 8.55
CA ILE A 176 -25.77 -8.93 9.21
C ILE A 176 -25.67 -8.29 10.58
N THR A 177 -26.51 -7.31 10.85
CA THR A 177 -26.57 -6.54 12.09
C THR A 177 -27.87 -6.80 12.81
N ARG A 178 -27.81 -6.90 14.14
CA ARG A 178 -28.98 -7.01 15.01
C ARG A 178 -28.94 -5.99 16.13
N LYS A 179 -29.98 -5.21 16.28
CA LYS A 179 -30.29 -4.45 17.49
C LYS A 179 -30.70 -5.45 18.57
N ILE A 180 -29.92 -5.55 19.66
CA ILE A 180 -30.14 -6.51 20.75
C ILE A 180 -31.16 -5.96 21.74
N ASN A 181 -31.02 -4.69 22.10
CA ASN A 181 -31.92 -3.91 22.94
C ASN A 181 -31.82 -2.42 22.59
N ASP A 182 -32.35 -1.53 23.42
CA ASP A 182 -32.39 -0.10 23.10
C ASP A 182 -31.02 0.58 23.08
N ASN A 183 -30.00 -0.03 23.65
CA ASN A 183 -28.66 0.55 23.71
C ASN A 183 -27.57 -0.29 23.02
N PHE A 184 -27.81 -1.59 22.78
CA PHE A 184 -26.76 -2.48 22.26
C PHE A 184 -27.14 -3.10 20.93
N SER A 185 -26.17 -3.16 20.04
CA SER A 185 -26.23 -3.91 18.78
C SER A 185 -24.95 -4.70 18.55
N ALA A 186 -25.04 -5.72 17.70
CA ALA A 186 -23.93 -6.51 17.25
C ALA A 186 -24.07 -6.85 15.76
N ALA A 187 -22.95 -7.05 15.10
CA ALA A 187 -22.93 -7.52 13.73
C ALA A 187 -21.87 -8.59 13.50
N ILE A 188 -22.14 -9.44 12.54
CA ILE A 188 -21.20 -10.38 11.96
C ILE A 188 -21.11 -10.10 10.47
N GLY A 189 -19.93 -10.27 9.91
CA GLY A 189 -19.69 -10.07 8.48
C GLY A 189 -18.58 -10.96 7.96
N ILE A 190 -18.50 -10.98 6.65
CA ILE A 190 -17.42 -11.64 5.92
C ILE A 190 -17.00 -10.75 4.75
N ARG A 191 -15.70 -10.65 4.50
CA ARG A 191 -15.18 -9.99 3.30
C ARG A 191 -14.36 -10.97 2.47
N ALA A 192 -14.71 -11.11 1.20
CA ALA A 192 -13.88 -11.75 0.19
C ALA A 192 -12.89 -10.72 -0.34
N ASN A 193 -11.59 -11.07 -0.35
CA ASN A 193 -10.50 -10.22 -0.80
C ASN A 193 -9.80 -10.88 -1.99
N TYR A 194 -9.67 -10.15 -3.09
CA TYR A 194 -8.96 -10.57 -4.29
C TYR A 194 -7.75 -9.70 -4.53
N TYR A 195 -6.56 -10.29 -4.43
CA TYR A 195 -5.30 -9.64 -4.73
C TYR A 195 -5.02 -9.70 -6.23
N ASP A 196 -4.71 -8.55 -6.84
CA ASP A 196 -4.25 -8.40 -8.21
C ASP A 196 -3.06 -7.45 -8.25
N GLY A 197 -1.90 -8.01 -8.54
CA GLY A 197 -0.65 -7.29 -8.57
C GLY A 197 0.25 -7.70 -9.73
N TYR A 198 1.26 -6.89 -10.00
CA TYR A 198 2.36 -7.25 -10.90
C TYR A 198 3.64 -6.52 -10.52
N ASN A 199 4.75 -7.13 -10.91
CA ASN A 199 6.08 -6.54 -10.91
C ASN A 199 6.62 -6.60 -12.34
N ARG A 200 7.04 -5.45 -12.87
CA ARG A 200 7.60 -5.30 -14.21
C ARG A 200 8.79 -4.38 -14.16
N GLY A 201 9.83 -4.73 -14.90
CA GLY A 201 10.99 -3.88 -14.99
C GLY A 201 12.05 -4.46 -15.89
N PHE A 202 13.02 -3.61 -16.18
CA PHE A 202 14.25 -4.01 -16.86
C PHE A 202 15.43 -3.24 -16.28
N VAL A 203 16.60 -3.83 -16.43
CA VAL A 203 17.88 -3.15 -16.24
C VAL A 203 18.76 -3.50 -17.42
N ASN A 204 19.32 -2.48 -18.05
CA ASN A 204 20.17 -2.62 -19.22
C ASN A 204 21.42 -1.74 -19.06
N ALA A 205 22.58 -2.29 -19.44
CA ALA A 205 23.82 -1.55 -19.54
C ALA A 205 24.52 -1.88 -20.85
N ASN A 206 24.76 -0.87 -21.71
CA ASN A 206 25.31 -1.02 -23.05
C ASN A 206 26.59 -0.23 -23.22
N MET A 207 27.59 -0.81 -23.87
CA MET A 207 28.86 -0.11 -24.17
C MET A 207 28.63 1.06 -25.14
N THR A 208 29.22 2.23 -24.83
CA THR A 208 29.09 3.44 -25.64
C THR A 208 30.05 3.50 -26.83
N ALA A 209 31.17 2.78 -26.79
CA ALA A 209 32.31 2.98 -27.68
C ALA A 209 32.40 1.98 -28.87
N VAL A 210 31.36 1.17 -29.12
CA VAL A 210 31.41 0.10 -30.15
C VAL A 210 30.24 0.24 -31.11
N PRO A 211 30.46 0.13 -32.45
CA PRO A 211 29.39 0.29 -33.46
C PRO A 211 28.20 -0.68 -33.33
N ASN A 212 28.34 -1.77 -32.58
CA ASN A 212 27.36 -2.85 -32.48
C ASN A 212 26.65 -2.95 -31.11
N ASN A 213 26.57 -1.89 -30.33
CA ASN A 213 25.84 -1.88 -29.04
C ASN A 213 26.00 -3.19 -28.26
N ILE A 214 27.17 -3.40 -27.63
CA ILE A 214 27.39 -4.62 -26.84
C ILE A 214 26.65 -4.47 -25.51
N ASP A 215 25.67 -5.34 -25.28
CA ASP A 215 25.01 -5.45 -23.99
C ASP A 215 25.98 -6.02 -22.96
N LEU A 216 26.19 -5.29 -21.88
CA LEU A 216 26.93 -5.78 -20.72
C LEU A 216 26.00 -6.55 -19.79
N ILE A 217 24.79 -6.03 -19.60
CA ILE A 217 23.72 -6.61 -18.79
C ILE A 217 22.39 -6.32 -19.48
N ASP A 218 21.54 -7.33 -19.55
CA ASP A 218 20.12 -7.19 -19.87
C ASP A 218 19.30 -8.09 -18.93
N LEU A 219 18.48 -7.47 -18.09
CA LEU A 219 17.61 -8.14 -17.12
C LEU A 219 16.18 -7.70 -17.37
N GLN A 220 15.25 -8.64 -17.42
CA GLN A 220 13.83 -8.36 -17.65
C GLN A 220 12.94 -9.18 -16.73
N LEU A 221 11.90 -8.53 -16.21
CA LEU A 221 10.87 -9.13 -15.36
C LEU A 221 9.48 -8.67 -15.80
N ASP A 222 8.56 -9.61 -16.00
CA ASP A 222 7.11 -9.39 -16.07
C ASP A 222 6.42 -10.54 -15.35
N CYS A 223 6.02 -10.32 -14.10
CA CYS A 223 5.37 -11.29 -13.23
C CYS A 223 4.07 -10.70 -12.70
N ILE A 224 2.97 -11.39 -12.93
CA ILE A 224 1.64 -11.07 -12.41
C ILE A 224 1.38 -11.98 -11.22
N GLN A 225 0.72 -11.47 -10.18
CA GLN A 225 0.41 -12.19 -8.96
C GLN A 225 -1.06 -12.04 -8.63
N ARG A 226 -1.75 -13.14 -8.38
CA ARG A 226 -3.19 -13.17 -8.05
C ARG A 226 -3.46 -14.15 -6.93
N GLY A 227 -4.45 -13.82 -6.09
CA GLY A 227 -4.83 -14.68 -4.99
C GLY A 227 -6.13 -14.24 -4.34
N TRP A 228 -6.75 -15.15 -3.59
CA TRP A 228 -7.98 -14.91 -2.85
C TRP A 228 -7.76 -15.14 -1.35
N GLY A 229 -8.57 -14.44 -0.54
CA GLY A 229 -8.65 -14.66 0.88
C GLY A 229 -9.97 -14.17 1.45
N PHE A 230 -10.27 -14.56 2.68
CA PHE A 230 -11.51 -14.21 3.37
C PHE A 230 -11.21 -13.71 4.77
N ALA A 231 -11.90 -12.65 5.18
CA ALA A 231 -11.83 -12.06 6.51
C ALA A 231 -13.21 -12.13 7.18
N PRO A 232 -13.42 -12.93 8.23
CA PRO A 232 -14.54 -12.75 9.13
C PRO A 232 -14.44 -11.38 9.82
N ILE A 233 -15.59 -10.80 10.16
CA ILE A 233 -15.71 -9.51 10.83
C ILE A 233 -16.74 -9.64 11.95
N VAL A 234 -16.43 -9.09 13.12
CA VAL A 234 -17.39 -8.94 14.22
C VAL A 234 -17.37 -7.50 14.68
N SER A 235 -18.53 -6.97 15.06
CA SER A 235 -18.60 -5.62 15.60
C SER A 235 -19.71 -5.47 16.62
N PHE A 236 -19.53 -4.48 17.50
CA PHE A 236 -20.44 -4.13 18.58
C PHE A 236 -20.60 -2.63 18.63
N ASP A 237 -21.77 -2.20 19.06
CA ASP A 237 -22.09 -0.79 19.24
C ASP A 237 -22.95 -0.61 20.48
N TYR A 238 -22.56 0.37 21.30
CA TYR A 238 -23.39 0.92 22.36
C TYR A 238 -23.83 2.31 21.95
N HIS A 239 -25.11 2.54 21.90
CA HIS A 239 -25.69 3.83 21.53
C HIS A 239 -26.70 4.29 22.59
N ASN A 240 -26.55 5.52 23.06
CA ASN A 240 -27.47 6.13 24.00
C ASN A 240 -27.53 7.63 23.72
N ASP A 241 -28.70 8.11 23.29
CA ASP A 241 -28.97 9.51 22.95
C ASP A 241 -27.81 10.19 22.19
N ASN A 242 -26.86 10.76 22.96
CA ASN A 242 -25.75 11.54 22.43
C ASN A 242 -24.42 10.78 22.37
N LEU A 243 -24.33 9.55 22.91
CA LEU A 243 -23.09 8.80 23.02
C LEU A 243 -23.16 7.53 22.18
N THR A 244 -22.16 7.34 21.34
CA THR A 244 -21.92 6.08 20.64
C THR A 244 -20.53 5.55 20.99
N VAL A 245 -20.46 4.29 21.42
CA VAL A 245 -19.18 3.57 21.64
C VAL A 245 -19.18 2.34 20.77
N SER A 246 -18.16 2.19 19.95
CA SER A 246 -18.09 1.12 18.96
C SER A 246 -16.79 0.33 19.09
N ALA A 247 -16.88 -0.96 18.71
CA ALA A 247 -15.73 -1.83 18.58
C ALA A 247 -15.94 -2.76 17.37
N ARG A 248 -14.91 -2.89 16.55
CA ARG A 248 -14.87 -3.81 15.41
C ARG A 248 -13.58 -4.60 15.44
N TYR A 249 -13.70 -5.90 15.18
CA TYR A 249 -12.55 -6.77 14.94
C TYR A 249 -12.69 -7.45 13.60
N GLU A 250 -11.70 -7.27 12.76
CA GLU A 250 -11.54 -7.94 11.48
C GLU A 250 -10.40 -8.96 11.59
N PHE A 251 -10.70 -10.21 11.29
CA PHE A 251 -9.70 -11.27 11.33
C PHE A 251 -8.74 -11.14 10.15
N ARG A 252 -7.50 -11.59 10.37
CA ARG A 252 -6.47 -11.61 9.33
C ARG A 252 -6.93 -12.37 8.08
N THR A 253 -6.80 -11.74 6.92
CA THR A 253 -7.00 -12.40 5.64
C THR A 253 -5.71 -13.08 5.21
N LYS A 254 -5.75 -14.40 5.08
CA LYS A 254 -4.64 -15.16 4.50
C LYS A 254 -4.79 -15.15 2.98
N ILE A 255 -3.80 -14.57 2.28
CA ILE A 255 -3.77 -14.54 0.81
C ILE A 255 -2.50 -15.23 0.34
N ALA A 256 -2.64 -16.37 -0.32
CA ALA A 256 -1.58 -16.96 -1.13
C ALA A 256 -1.78 -16.47 -2.56
N THR A 257 -0.75 -15.87 -3.14
CA THR A 257 -0.74 -15.47 -4.54
C THR A 257 0.08 -16.45 -5.35
N GLU A 258 -0.36 -16.74 -6.55
CA GLU A 258 0.35 -17.52 -7.54
C GLU A 258 0.91 -16.60 -8.62
N ASN A 259 2.13 -16.90 -9.08
CA ASN A 259 2.81 -16.16 -10.14
C ASN A 259 2.37 -16.66 -11.53
N ASP A 260 2.01 -15.70 -12.39
CA ASP A 260 1.92 -15.84 -13.85
C ASP A 260 3.09 -15.03 -14.42
N THR A 261 4.23 -15.70 -14.64
CA THR A 261 5.48 -15.05 -15.03
C THR A 261 5.69 -15.17 -16.54
N ARG A 262 5.47 -14.06 -17.24
CA ARG A 262 5.60 -13.96 -18.70
C ARG A 262 7.02 -13.78 -19.17
N THR A 263 7.82 -13.07 -18.39
CA THR A 263 9.22 -12.82 -18.66
C THR A 263 10.02 -12.85 -17.37
N LEU A 264 11.05 -13.67 -17.36
CA LEU A 264 12.08 -13.69 -16.34
C LEU A 264 13.38 -14.07 -17.05
N SER A 265 14.17 -13.09 -17.46
CA SER A 265 15.38 -13.31 -18.23
C SER A 265 16.56 -12.53 -17.69
N ALA A 266 17.73 -13.13 -17.82
CA ALA A 266 19.01 -12.50 -17.50
C ALA A 266 20.02 -12.85 -18.59
N ARG A 267 20.76 -11.83 -19.04
CA ARG A 267 21.87 -11.94 -19.98
C ARG A 267 23.00 -11.06 -19.45
N ILE A 268 24.17 -11.66 -19.24
CA ILE A 268 25.33 -11.00 -18.66
C ILE A 268 26.54 -11.25 -19.54
N LYS A 269 27.29 -10.22 -19.91
CA LYS A 269 28.54 -10.34 -20.66
C LYS A 269 29.52 -11.17 -19.86
N ASN A 270 30.01 -12.25 -20.45
CA ASN A 270 31.07 -13.06 -19.85
C ASN A 270 32.39 -12.31 -19.93
N THR A 271 32.97 -12.02 -18.78
CA THR A 271 34.27 -11.31 -18.65
C THR A 271 35.40 -12.23 -18.24
N ASP A 272 35.17 -13.55 -18.15
CA ASP A 272 36.23 -14.52 -17.87
C ASP A 272 37.12 -14.71 -19.12
N PRO A 273 38.40 -14.33 -19.08
CA PRO A 273 39.29 -14.43 -20.24
C PRO A 273 39.46 -15.84 -20.78
N GLN A 274 39.22 -16.87 -19.97
CA GLN A 274 39.39 -18.27 -20.37
C GLN A 274 38.18 -18.79 -21.17
N THR A 275 37.00 -18.27 -20.90
CA THR A 275 35.74 -18.80 -21.47
C THR A 275 34.98 -17.81 -22.34
N ALA A 276 35.26 -16.49 -22.24
CA ALA A 276 34.52 -15.45 -22.96
C ALA A 276 34.59 -15.57 -24.50
N ALA A 277 35.64 -16.17 -25.03
CA ALA A 277 35.79 -16.38 -26.49
C ALA A 277 34.82 -17.45 -27.02
N GLN A 278 34.56 -18.49 -26.22
CA GLN A 278 33.63 -19.58 -26.57
C GLN A 278 32.19 -19.29 -26.13
N VAL A 279 32.03 -18.65 -24.97
CA VAL A 279 30.73 -18.32 -24.37
C VAL A 279 30.72 -16.82 -24.07
N PRO A 280 30.38 -15.97 -25.05
CA PRO A 280 30.47 -14.50 -24.87
C PRO A 280 29.45 -13.93 -23.92
N TYR A 281 28.36 -14.65 -23.64
CA TYR A 281 27.31 -14.29 -22.70
C TYR A 281 26.91 -15.47 -21.82
N ILE A 282 26.62 -15.18 -20.55
CA ILE A 282 25.93 -16.09 -19.65
C ILE A 282 24.44 -15.73 -19.74
N GLU A 283 23.60 -16.69 -20.09
CA GLU A 283 22.18 -16.46 -20.37
C GLU A 283 21.27 -17.50 -19.70
N GLY A 284 19.96 -17.20 -19.67
CA GLY A 284 18.91 -18.11 -19.27
C GLY A 284 19.08 -18.62 -17.83
N ALA A 285 18.83 -19.92 -17.63
CA ALA A 285 18.87 -20.54 -16.31
C ALA A 285 20.22 -20.37 -15.59
N THR A 286 21.34 -20.44 -16.32
CA THR A 286 22.69 -20.26 -15.75
C THR A 286 22.91 -18.83 -15.26
N ALA A 287 22.44 -17.82 -15.99
CA ALA A 287 22.44 -16.46 -15.52
C ALA A 287 21.50 -16.30 -14.31
N LEU A 288 20.29 -16.81 -14.39
CA LEU A 288 19.31 -16.76 -13.32
C LEU A 288 19.76 -17.49 -12.04
N GLN A 289 20.46 -18.61 -12.15
CA GLN A 289 21.03 -19.31 -10.99
C GLN A 289 22.04 -18.49 -10.19
N GLN A 290 22.69 -17.50 -10.81
CA GLN A 290 23.56 -16.58 -10.10
C GLN A 290 22.78 -15.68 -9.11
N PHE A 291 21.45 -15.64 -9.25
CA PHE A 291 20.53 -14.84 -8.47
C PHE A 291 19.92 -15.61 -7.28
N GLY A 292 20.12 -16.92 -7.21
CA GLY A 292 19.70 -17.76 -6.08
C GLY A 292 18.19 -17.78 -5.80
N ASP A 293 17.84 -18.03 -4.55
CA ASP A 293 16.44 -18.22 -4.10
C ASP A 293 15.51 -17.04 -4.38
N LYS A 294 16.05 -15.87 -4.69
CA LYS A 294 15.26 -14.66 -4.92
C LYS A 294 14.64 -14.59 -6.31
N VAL A 295 15.26 -15.22 -7.30
CA VAL A 295 14.64 -15.45 -8.61
C VAL A 295 13.55 -16.50 -8.49
N ALA A 296 13.70 -17.46 -7.58
CA ALA A 296 12.68 -18.45 -7.29
C ALA A 296 11.32 -17.81 -6.90
N ALA A 297 11.34 -16.66 -6.23
CA ALA A 297 10.13 -15.92 -5.87
C ALA A 297 9.32 -15.40 -7.06
N TYR A 298 9.91 -15.33 -8.26
CA TYR A 298 9.25 -14.88 -9.49
C TYR A 298 9.12 -15.98 -10.55
N GLN A 299 9.49 -17.21 -10.23
CA GLN A 299 9.26 -18.32 -11.14
C GLN A 299 7.77 -18.52 -11.36
N ASP A 300 7.43 -18.95 -12.58
CA ASP A 300 6.05 -19.24 -12.95
C ASP A 300 5.47 -20.34 -12.06
N GLY A 301 4.22 -20.14 -11.58
CA GLY A 301 3.56 -21.02 -10.63
C GLY A 301 4.06 -20.95 -9.18
N ALA A 302 5.08 -20.14 -8.85
CA ALA A 302 5.53 -20.00 -7.49
C ALA A 302 4.50 -19.25 -6.63
N GLU A 303 4.32 -19.72 -5.38
CA GLU A 303 3.40 -19.10 -4.43
C GLU A 303 4.12 -18.13 -3.49
N THR A 304 3.48 -17.00 -3.24
CA THR A 304 3.94 -15.99 -2.27
C THR A 304 2.79 -15.53 -1.39
N ARG A 305 3.07 -15.26 -0.11
CA ARG A 305 2.06 -14.78 0.85
C ARG A 305 1.99 -13.25 0.86
N TYR A 306 0.74 -12.75 0.83
CA TYR A 306 0.40 -11.33 0.97
C TYR A 306 -0.84 -11.18 1.86
N ASP A 307 -0.69 -11.55 3.14
CA ASP A 307 -1.78 -11.48 4.11
C ASP A 307 -2.17 -10.03 4.39
N MET A 308 -3.45 -9.78 4.61
CA MET A 308 -3.91 -8.55 5.24
C MET A 308 -3.91 -8.74 6.76
N PRO A 309 -3.45 -7.76 7.54
CA PRO A 309 -3.42 -7.86 9.00
C PRO A 309 -4.84 -7.96 9.58
N SER A 310 -4.95 -8.51 10.78
CA SER A 310 -6.16 -8.29 11.58
C SER A 310 -6.22 -6.84 12.04
N LEU A 311 -7.45 -6.33 12.19
CA LEU A 311 -7.71 -4.95 12.61
C LEU A 311 -8.62 -4.95 13.83
N LEU A 312 -8.19 -4.30 14.90
CA LEU A 312 -9.03 -3.83 15.98
C LEU A 312 -9.28 -2.33 15.79
N ALA A 313 -10.55 -1.93 15.68
CA ALA A 313 -10.97 -0.54 15.69
C ALA A 313 -11.91 -0.30 16.86
N VAL A 314 -11.65 0.76 17.64
CA VAL A 314 -12.52 1.22 18.72
C VAL A 314 -12.76 2.71 18.59
N ALA A 315 -13.98 3.17 18.82
CA ALA A 315 -14.31 4.57 18.68
C ALA A 315 -15.35 5.04 19.71
N VAL A 316 -15.31 6.34 19.97
CA VAL A 316 -16.30 7.06 20.76
C VAL A 316 -16.76 8.26 19.95
N GLY A 317 -18.06 8.34 19.70
CA GLY A 317 -18.74 9.48 19.09
C GLY A 317 -19.63 10.18 20.11
N TYR A 318 -19.68 11.50 20.07
CA TYR A 318 -20.52 12.29 20.95
C TYR A 318 -21.19 13.47 20.24
N ASP A 319 -22.51 13.57 20.38
CA ASP A 319 -23.33 14.67 19.87
C ASP A 319 -23.45 15.76 20.96
N PHE A 320 -22.63 16.81 20.86
CA PHE A 320 -22.63 17.93 21.82
C PHE A 320 -23.90 18.76 21.72
N THR A 321 -24.40 18.90 20.51
CA THR A 321 -25.67 19.55 20.18
C THR A 321 -26.28 18.82 18.97
N PRO A 322 -27.54 19.09 18.62
CA PRO A 322 -28.13 18.54 17.40
C PRO A 322 -27.34 18.89 16.11
N GLN A 323 -26.48 19.92 16.14
CA GLN A 323 -25.69 20.35 15.00
C GLN A 323 -24.20 19.97 15.11
N LEU A 324 -23.67 19.79 16.32
CA LEU A 324 -22.23 19.60 16.55
C LEU A 324 -21.94 18.21 17.10
N ARG A 325 -21.16 17.42 16.38
CA ARG A 325 -20.70 16.09 16.79
C ARG A 325 -19.20 15.94 16.57
N ALA A 326 -18.57 15.13 17.41
CA ALA A 326 -17.17 14.74 17.24
C ALA A 326 -16.98 13.26 17.56
N ALA A 327 -15.89 12.70 17.05
CA ALA A 327 -15.50 11.34 17.33
C ALA A 327 -13.98 11.21 17.51
N LEU A 328 -13.60 10.25 18.34
CA LEU A 328 -12.25 9.76 18.52
C LEU A 328 -12.24 8.28 18.16
N GLU A 329 -11.19 7.83 17.49
CA GLU A 329 -11.07 6.46 17.04
C GLU A 329 -9.61 6.00 17.14
N TYR A 330 -9.43 4.72 17.44
CA TYR A 330 -8.13 4.06 17.48
C TYR A 330 -8.18 2.78 16.66
N HIS A 331 -7.16 2.59 15.82
CA HIS A 331 -6.93 1.37 15.06
C HIS A 331 -5.61 0.71 15.47
N PHE A 332 -5.65 -0.60 15.61
CA PHE A 332 -4.47 -1.43 15.71
C PHE A 332 -4.49 -2.51 14.62
N TYR A 333 -3.47 -2.48 13.77
CA TYR A 333 -3.25 -3.48 12.74
C TYR A 333 -2.12 -4.42 13.18
N ASP A 334 -2.38 -5.72 13.21
CA ASP A 334 -1.40 -6.73 13.61
C ASP A 334 -0.52 -7.15 12.41
N ASP A 335 0.23 -6.17 11.87
CA ASP A 335 1.07 -6.35 10.69
C ASP A 335 2.17 -7.39 10.91
N LYS A 336 2.74 -7.48 12.12
CA LYS A 336 3.82 -8.44 12.43
C LYS A 336 3.43 -9.90 12.21
N HIS A 337 2.15 -10.22 12.26
CA HIS A 337 1.63 -11.56 12.05
C HIS A 337 1.02 -11.75 10.65
N ALA A 338 0.89 -10.70 9.84
CA ALA A 338 0.41 -10.77 8.47
C ALA A 338 1.56 -11.14 7.52
N LYS A 339 1.62 -12.40 7.10
CA LYS A 339 2.75 -12.92 6.30
C LYS A 339 2.91 -12.16 4.98
N MET A 340 4.15 -11.78 4.71
CA MET A 340 4.60 -11.13 3.47
C MET A 340 5.73 -11.94 2.83
N ALA A 341 6.07 -11.59 1.58
CA ALA A 341 7.25 -12.14 0.92
C ALA A 341 8.51 -11.99 1.78
N GLY A 342 9.26 -13.07 1.95
CA GLY A 342 10.50 -13.09 2.74
C GLY A 342 10.31 -12.90 4.24
N ASP A 343 9.09 -13.08 4.76
CA ASP A 343 8.75 -12.89 6.18
C ASP A 343 9.13 -11.50 6.74
N ARG A 344 9.21 -10.50 5.86
CA ARG A 344 9.68 -9.14 6.18
C ARG A 344 8.86 -8.45 7.29
N GLN A 345 7.57 -8.76 7.42
CA GLN A 345 6.72 -8.22 8.49
C GLN A 345 7.26 -8.49 9.90
N LYS A 346 8.07 -9.54 10.07
CA LYS A 346 8.66 -9.89 11.39
C LYS A 346 9.69 -8.86 11.85
N THR A 347 10.26 -8.08 10.95
CA THR A 347 11.26 -7.06 11.26
C THR A 347 10.65 -5.73 11.71
N LEU A 348 9.33 -5.55 11.64
CA LEU A 348 8.65 -4.41 12.25
C LEU A 348 8.86 -4.41 13.77
N GLU A 349 9.00 -3.25 14.40
CA GLU A 349 9.09 -3.13 15.85
C GLU A 349 7.77 -3.51 16.53
N HIS A 350 6.65 -3.04 15.96
CA HIS A 350 5.28 -3.34 16.37
C HIS A 350 4.32 -3.30 15.19
N GLY A 351 3.06 -3.65 15.40
CA GLY A 351 1.99 -3.47 14.42
C GLY A 351 1.60 -1.99 14.28
N THR A 352 0.91 -1.65 13.20
CA THR A 352 0.53 -0.26 12.93
C THR A 352 -0.51 0.26 13.93
N ASN A 353 -0.28 1.45 14.47
CA ASN A 353 -1.19 2.18 15.32
C ASN A 353 -1.72 3.42 14.59
N GLU A 354 -3.03 3.65 14.65
CA GLU A 354 -3.66 4.86 14.13
C GLU A 354 -4.53 5.51 15.22
N PHE A 355 -4.37 6.81 15.38
CA PHE A 355 -5.19 7.65 16.25
C PHE A 355 -5.91 8.66 15.38
N LEU A 356 -7.24 8.66 15.43
CA LEU A 356 -8.08 9.47 14.57
C LEU A 356 -9.00 10.34 15.41
N ALA A 357 -9.23 11.57 14.95
CA ALA A 357 -10.18 12.49 15.54
C ALA A 357 -10.91 13.24 14.43
N GLY A 358 -12.19 13.50 14.65
CA GLY A 358 -13.00 14.24 13.69
C GLY A 358 -14.10 15.03 14.35
N ILE A 359 -14.48 16.11 13.68
CA ILE A 359 -15.58 17.00 14.08
C ILE A 359 -16.44 17.33 12.88
N GLU A 360 -17.75 17.37 13.09
CA GLU A 360 -18.72 17.67 12.05
C GLU A 360 -19.75 18.65 12.60
N TYR A 361 -20.10 19.68 11.79
CA TYR A 361 -21.05 20.72 12.13
C TYR A 361 -22.07 20.95 11.03
N ASP A 362 -23.35 20.83 11.38
CA ASP A 362 -24.47 21.16 10.50
C ASP A 362 -24.74 22.67 10.54
N ILE A 363 -24.26 23.41 9.53
CA ILE A 363 -24.51 24.85 9.39
C ILE A 363 -26.02 25.12 9.33
N ASN A 364 -26.73 24.23 8.68
CA ASN A 364 -28.20 24.21 8.60
C ASN A 364 -28.65 22.82 8.09
N LYS A 365 -29.95 22.62 7.88
CA LYS A 365 -30.51 21.35 7.38
C LYS A 365 -29.97 20.89 6.03
N LYS A 366 -29.34 21.79 5.23
CA LYS A 366 -28.84 21.50 3.89
C LYS A 366 -27.32 21.28 3.84
N PHE A 367 -26.57 21.96 4.69
CA PHE A 367 -25.11 22.00 4.58
C PHE A 367 -24.43 21.58 5.89
N THR A 368 -23.52 20.62 5.75
CA THR A 368 -22.63 20.12 6.79
C THR A 368 -21.19 20.42 6.41
N ILE A 369 -20.37 20.81 7.35
CA ILE A 369 -18.91 20.90 7.21
C ILE A 369 -18.24 19.97 8.20
N SER A 370 -17.06 19.48 7.86
CA SER A 370 -16.28 18.63 8.75
C SER A 370 -14.79 18.76 8.51
N CYS A 371 -14.03 18.48 9.55
CA CYS A 371 -12.59 18.27 9.47
C CYS A 371 -12.16 17.15 10.42
N GLY A 372 -11.01 16.59 10.16
CA GLY A 372 -10.44 15.56 11.00
C GLY A 372 -8.95 15.40 10.78
N GLY A 373 -8.34 14.61 11.65
CA GLY A 373 -6.93 14.30 11.59
C GLY A 373 -6.67 12.86 12.01
N GLN A 374 -5.54 12.34 11.54
CA GLN A 374 -5.07 10.99 11.84
C GLN A 374 -3.56 11.00 12.01
N ARG A 375 -3.07 10.32 13.05
CA ARG A 375 -1.66 9.95 13.19
C ARG A 375 -1.53 8.47 12.90
N THR A 376 -0.60 8.11 12.00
CA THR A 376 -0.25 6.71 11.70
C THR A 376 1.19 6.46 12.08
N ASP A 377 1.42 5.40 12.86
CA ASP A 377 2.72 4.91 13.30
C ASP A 377 2.85 3.44 12.89
N TYR A 378 3.83 3.13 12.03
CA TYR A 378 3.98 1.81 11.38
C TYR A 378 4.92 0.86 12.11
N GLY A 379 5.62 1.29 13.17
CA GLY A 379 6.64 0.47 13.84
C GLY A 379 7.79 0.06 12.92
N LEU A 380 8.34 1.02 12.20
CA LEU A 380 9.32 0.79 11.14
C LEU A 380 10.70 0.42 11.67
N SER A 381 11.42 -0.45 10.95
CA SER A 381 12.84 -0.75 11.16
C SER A 381 13.61 -0.65 9.84
N ASP A 382 14.95 -0.56 9.91
CA ASP A 382 15.80 -0.52 8.73
C ASP A 382 15.67 -1.80 7.88
N GLU A 383 15.48 -2.96 8.50
CA GLU A 383 15.31 -4.24 7.82
C GLU A 383 13.97 -4.32 7.09
N TYR A 384 12.95 -3.62 7.60
CA TYR A 384 11.64 -3.55 6.94
C TYR A 384 11.68 -2.68 5.68
N GLN A 385 12.46 -1.60 5.67
CA GLN A 385 12.51 -0.66 4.55
C GLN A 385 13.24 -1.22 3.34
N GLN A 386 12.59 -1.15 2.17
CA GLN A 386 13.13 -1.57 0.88
C GLN A 386 12.75 -0.57 -0.20
N ASN A 387 13.61 -0.39 -1.20
CA ASN A 387 13.35 0.57 -2.30
C ASN A 387 12.05 0.29 -3.06
N THR A 388 11.69 -0.98 -3.19
CA THR A 388 10.45 -1.40 -3.86
C THR A 388 9.21 -1.21 -3.00
N SER A 389 9.38 -1.07 -1.68
CA SER A 389 8.29 -1.06 -0.73
C SER A 389 8.73 -0.48 0.60
N PHE A 390 8.53 0.79 0.79
CA PHE A 390 8.82 1.50 2.02
C PHE A 390 7.57 2.19 2.60
N ALA A 391 7.59 2.42 3.89
CA ALA A 391 6.59 3.18 4.63
C ALA A 391 7.24 4.38 5.30
N CYS A 392 6.44 5.36 5.64
CA CYS A 392 6.81 6.53 6.42
C CYS A 392 5.65 6.85 7.34
N ASP A 393 5.93 7.14 8.59
CA ASP A 393 4.93 7.61 9.53
C ASP A 393 4.30 8.90 9.06
N SER A 394 3.05 9.13 9.42
CA SER A 394 2.34 10.28 8.87
C SER A 394 1.35 10.92 9.82
N TRP A 395 1.11 12.21 9.56
CA TRP A 395 -0.07 12.94 9.97
C TRP A 395 -0.95 13.18 8.74
N SER A 396 -2.23 12.84 8.84
CA SER A 396 -3.19 13.12 7.78
C SER A 396 -4.20 14.17 8.28
N LEU A 397 -4.57 15.08 7.40
CA LEU A 397 -5.57 16.12 7.66
C LEU A 397 -6.63 16.04 6.55
N GLY A 398 -7.89 15.98 6.96
CA GLY A 398 -9.04 15.94 6.07
C GLY A 398 -10.01 17.07 6.34
N LEU A 399 -10.64 17.54 5.28
CA LEU A 399 -11.68 18.54 5.36
C LEU A 399 -12.70 18.34 4.22
N GLY A 400 -13.89 18.83 4.42
CA GLY A 400 -14.92 18.75 3.41
C GLY A 400 -16.30 19.10 3.93
N GLY A 401 -17.31 18.66 3.18
CA GLY A 401 -18.68 18.91 3.55
C GLY A 401 -19.67 18.02 2.85
N ALA A 402 -20.91 18.15 3.25
CA ALA A 402 -22.02 17.48 2.62
C ALA A 402 -23.15 18.45 2.32
N TRP A 403 -23.85 18.19 1.22
CA TRP A 403 -25.04 18.92 0.81
C TRP A 403 -26.23 17.95 0.71
N ASN A 404 -27.21 18.13 1.61
CA ASN A 404 -28.50 17.48 1.52
C ASN A 404 -29.30 18.14 0.38
N ILE A 405 -29.28 17.56 -0.80
CA ILE A 405 -30.00 18.03 -2.00
C ILE A 405 -31.51 18.00 -1.70
N ASN A 406 -31.94 16.93 -1.05
CA ASN A 406 -33.31 16.75 -0.52
C ASN A 406 -33.24 15.77 0.66
N GLU A 407 -34.37 15.32 1.17
CA GLU A 407 -34.43 14.37 2.32
C GLU A 407 -33.84 12.99 2.02
N LYS A 408 -33.72 12.64 0.73
CA LYS A 408 -33.26 11.32 0.27
C LYS A 408 -31.82 11.32 -0.25
N ALA A 409 -31.35 12.45 -0.81
CA ALA A 409 -30.09 12.52 -1.52
C ALA A 409 -29.10 13.49 -0.83
N ARG A 410 -27.90 12.99 -0.52
CA ARG A 410 -26.80 13.74 0.10
C ARG A 410 -25.53 13.61 -0.75
N LEU A 411 -25.00 14.73 -1.20
CA LEU A 411 -23.71 14.82 -1.88
C LEU A 411 -22.62 15.09 -0.86
N ASN A 412 -21.54 14.31 -0.89
CA ASN A 412 -20.35 14.47 -0.06
C ASN A 412 -19.18 14.92 -0.94
N VAL A 413 -18.38 15.85 -0.45
CA VAL A 413 -17.12 16.28 -1.07
C VAL A 413 -16.02 16.35 -0.01
N SER A 414 -14.81 15.97 -0.40
CA SER A 414 -13.67 15.93 0.52
C SER A 414 -12.36 16.25 -0.17
N TYR A 415 -11.43 16.69 0.64
CA TYR A 415 -10.01 16.70 0.36
C TYR A 415 -9.27 16.25 1.60
N PHE A 416 -8.28 15.35 1.44
CA PHE A 416 -7.31 15.12 2.49
C PHE A 416 -5.87 15.04 1.95
N CYS A 417 -4.92 15.31 2.82
CA CYS A 417 -3.50 15.13 2.55
C CYS A 417 -2.83 14.41 3.73
N SER A 418 -1.77 13.66 3.41
CA SER A 418 -0.90 13.03 4.42
C SER A 418 0.47 13.66 4.35
N LEU A 419 0.94 14.16 5.48
CA LEU A 419 2.26 14.73 5.72
C LEU A 419 3.11 13.61 6.33
N TYR A 420 4.08 13.11 5.58
CA TYR A 420 4.93 12.01 5.99
C TYR A 420 6.22 12.53 6.60
N SER A 421 6.70 11.83 7.63
CA SER A 421 8.06 11.99 8.13
C SER A 421 9.01 11.21 7.23
N ASP A 422 10.11 11.83 6.79
CA ASP A 422 11.12 11.12 6.04
C ASP A 422 11.74 10.01 6.89
N TYR A 423 12.04 8.88 6.26
CA TYR A 423 12.72 7.76 6.90
C TYR A 423 14.15 7.65 6.35
N THR A 424 15.15 7.77 7.23
CA THR A 424 16.55 7.65 6.85
C THR A 424 17.08 6.28 7.24
N LYS A 425 17.65 5.57 6.26
CA LYS A 425 18.30 4.28 6.43
C LYS A 425 19.76 4.36 5.99
N THR A 426 20.69 3.98 6.88
CA THR A 426 22.11 3.89 6.55
C THR A 426 22.56 2.43 6.61
N GLN A 427 23.21 1.97 5.56
CA GLN A 427 23.65 0.59 5.43
C GLN A 427 25.16 0.53 5.16
N ALA A 428 25.89 -0.08 6.08
CA ALA A 428 27.26 -0.51 5.82
C ALA A 428 27.25 -1.63 4.77
N ASN A 429 28.26 -1.67 3.90
CA ASN A 429 28.26 -2.58 2.75
C ASN A 429 26.98 -2.48 1.91
N TYR A 430 26.66 -1.24 1.54
CA TYR A 430 25.43 -0.86 0.85
C TYR A 430 25.16 -1.75 -0.36
N GLN A 431 24.02 -2.44 -0.33
CA GLN A 431 23.59 -3.40 -1.37
C GLN A 431 24.70 -4.42 -1.73
N GLY A 432 25.53 -4.82 -0.75
CA GLY A 432 26.63 -5.77 -0.93
C GLY A 432 27.90 -5.19 -1.56
N THR A 433 27.98 -3.90 -1.77
CA THR A 433 29.20 -3.20 -2.16
C THR A 433 30.08 -2.91 -0.93
N PRO A 434 31.37 -2.59 -1.07
CA PRO A 434 32.22 -2.23 0.06
C PRO A 434 32.00 -0.79 0.59
N TYR A 435 30.99 -0.10 0.09
CA TYR A 435 30.70 1.30 0.44
C TYR A 435 29.56 1.37 1.47
N THR A 436 29.58 2.42 2.28
CA THR A 436 28.41 2.78 3.10
C THR A 436 27.48 3.66 2.28
N GLY A 437 26.20 3.35 2.27
CA GLY A 437 25.19 4.15 1.58
C GLY A 437 24.05 4.55 2.52
N THR A 438 23.47 5.69 2.24
CA THR A 438 22.30 6.23 2.95
C THR A 438 21.17 6.45 1.96
N GLU A 439 19.97 6.02 2.36
CA GLU A 439 18.74 6.24 1.63
C GLU A 439 17.77 7.07 2.50
N ILE A 440 17.18 8.10 1.91
CA ILE A 440 16.11 8.86 2.52
C ILE A 440 14.84 8.59 1.72
N TYR A 441 13.86 7.99 2.38
CA TYR A 441 12.56 7.69 1.83
C TYR A 441 11.58 8.80 2.17
N SER A 442 10.96 9.40 1.16
CA SER A 442 9.96 10.44 1.35
C SER A 442 8.67 10.14 0.57
N ARG A 443 7.55 10.64 1.09
CA ARG A 443 6.23 10.44 0.49
C ARG A 443 5.38 11.69 0.57
N THR A 444 4.48 11.82 -0.38
CA THR A 444 3.34 12.73 -0.32
C THR A 444 2.08 11.99 -0.71
N ASN A 445 0.94 12.39 -0.15
CA ASN A 445 -0.35 11.84 -0.56
C ASN A 445 -1.42 12.91 -0.50
N HIS A 446 -2.19 13.01 -1.58
CA HIS A 446 -3.34 13.89 -1.68
C HIS A 446 -4.51 13.12 -2.25
N VAL A 447 -5.71 13.37 -1.75
CA VAL A 447 -6.94 12.73 -2.24
C VAL A 447 -8.05 13.75 -2.32
N ILE A 448 -8.74 13.78 -3.45
CA ILE A 448 -10.02 14.46 -3.63
C ILE A 448 -11.10 13.40 -3.77
N GLY A 449 -12.21 13.60 -3.08
CA GLY A 449 -13.33 12.69 -3.08
C GLY A 449 -14.68 13.35 -3.38
N VAL A 450 -15.53 12.59 -4.05
CA VAL A 450 -16.95 12.93 -4.25
C VAL A 450 -17.79 11.67 -4.11
N GLY A 451 -18.92 11.77 -3.41
CA GLY A 451 -19.83 10.66 -3.20
C GLY A 451 -21.28 11.12 -3.07
N ILE A 452 -22.18 10.22 -3.40
CA ILE A 452 -23.61 10.45 -3.25
C ILE A 452 -24.24 9.33 -2.44
N ASP A 453 -24.99 9.70 -1.40
CA ASP A 453 -25.79 8.81 -0.58
C ASP A 453 -27.25 9.01 -0.95
N TYR A 454 -27.99 7.91 -1.04
CA TYR A 454 -29.41 7.92 -1.36
C TYR A 454 -30.20 7.00 -0.44
N LYS A 455 -31.29 7.53 0.12
CA LYS A 455 -32.26 6.84 1.00
C LYS A 455 -33.58 6.71 0.25
N PHE A 456 -34.15 5.50 0.28
CA PHE A 456 -35.41 5.22 -0.41
C PHE A 456 -36.62 5.41 0.49
#